data_e2b00a4e659f3a571e5981b5b7769887
#
_entry.id   e2b00a4e659f3a571e5981b5b7769887
#
_cell.length_a   1.000
_cell.length_b   1.000
_cell.length_c   1.000
_cell.angle_alpha   90.00
_cell.angle_beta   90.00
_cell.angle_gamma   90.00
#
_symmetry.space_group_name_H-M   'P 1'
#
loop_
_entity.id
_entity.type
_entity.pdbx_description
1 polymer ?
#
loop_
_entity_poly.entity_id
_entity_poly.type
_entity_poly.pdbx_seq_one_letter_code
_entity_poly.pdbx_strand_id
1 'polypeptide(L)'
;MILDKLSVMSSILPPLNYQMLTLDSSEPLRVLVVDDEPAILFAYRKLIEKDGMTVDTSTNLEEAIRHVRARHYLAVIADMRLTGTDNKDGLEILRFIQKERPETKTILATGYGDSEIEKMARVLGVSYYFKKPVQPADILSALREFYLCTTRPPVAAPA
;
A
#
# COMPACT_ATOMS: atom_id res chain seq x y z
N MET A 1 -17.87 -7.84 9.45
CA MET A 1 -17.26 -8.16 10.74
C MET A 1 -15.77 -7.86 10.84
N ILE A 2 -15.01 -7.94 9.77
CA ILE A 2 -13.56 -7.55 9.78
C ILE A 2 -13.39 -6.02 9.70
N LEU A 3 -14.35 -5.30 9.13
CA LEU A 3 -14.36 -3.84 9.00
C LEU A 3 -14.44 -3.08 10.35
N ASP A 4 -15.08 -3.66 11.36
CA ASP A 4 -15.24 -3.00 12.68
C ASP A 4 -13.95 -2.92 13.49
N LYS A 5 -13.05 -3.89 13.35
CA LYS A 5 -11.77 -3.86 14.07
C LYS A 5 -10.81 -2.78 13.55
N LEU A 6 -10.80 -2.54 12.25
CA LEU A 6 -9.95 -1.49 11.63
C LEU A 6 -10.44 -0.09 11.98
N SER A 7 -11.77 0.11 12.02
CA SER A 7 -12.38 1.38 12.37
C SER A 7 -12.12 1.77 13.83
N VAL A 8 -12.18 0.82 14.74
CA VAL A 8 -11.94 1.04 16.18
C VAL A 8 -10.46 1.31 16.47
N MET A 9 -9.55 0.65 15.78
CA MET A 9 -8.10 0.87 15.96
C MET A 9 -7.66 2.26 15.47
N SER A 10 -8.30 2.81 14.45
CA SER A 10 -7.99 4.16 13.94
C SER A 10 -8.35 5.27 14.95
N SER A 11 -9.33 5.03 15.83
CA SER A 11 -9.81 6.02 16.80
C SER A 11 -9.02 6.02 18.11
N ILE A 12 -8.27 4.98 18.40
CA ILE A 12 -7.63 4.76 19.72
C ILE A 12 -6.12 5.02 19.69
N LEU A 13 -5.48 4.91 18.53
CA LEU A 13 -4.04 5.12 18.42
C LEU A 13 -3.75 6.57 18.06
N PRO A 14 -2.92 7.28 18.85
CA PRO A 14 -2.40 8.58 18.43
C PRO A 14 -1.63 8.42 17.11
N PRO A 15 -1.49 9.49 16.31
CA PRO A 15 -0.65 9.44 15.12
C PRO A 15 0.72 8.88 15.52
N LEU A 16 1.10 7.76 14.93
CA LEU A 16 2.41 7.17 15.17
C LEU A 16 3.44 8.17 14.66
N ASN A 17 4.22 8.73 15.58
CA ASN A 17 5.37 9.51 15.20
C ASN A 17 6.46 8.52 14.74
N TYR A 18 6.43 8.16 13.46
CA TYR A 18 7.38 7.23 12.84
C TYR A 18 8.84 7.65 13.02
N GLN A 19 9.09 8.94 13.31
CA GLN A 19 10.44 9.44 13.60
C GLN A 19 11.00 8.94 14.93
N MET A 20 10.15 8.60 15.90
CA MET A 20 10.61 8.08 17.19
C MET A 20 10.87 6.58 17.22
N LEU A 21 10.38 5.84 16.22
CA LEU A 21 10.45 4.37 16.19
C LEU A 21 11.61 3.82 15.33
N THR A 22 12.32 4.70 14.63
CA THR A 22 13.53 4.32 13.86
C THR A 22 14.76 4.24 14.75
N LEU A 23 14.75 3.35 15.71
CA LEU A 23 15.96 3.17 16.56
C LEU A 23 17.11 2.49 15.83
N ASP A 24 16.93 1.99 14.58
CA ASP A 24 18.02 1.29 13.90
C ASP A 24 17.95 1.24 12.35
N SER A 25 17.09 2.01 11.69
CA SER A 25 17.15 2.16 10.23
C SER A 25 17.20 3.63 9.84
N SER A 26 18.30 4.04 9.25
CA SER A 26 18.56 5.42 8.79
C SER A 26 17.65 5.88 7.63
N GLU A 27 16.81 4.99 7.11
CA GLU A 27 15.93 5.25 5.97
C GLU A 27 14.47 5.48 6.41
N PRO A 28 13.83 6.57 5.97
CA PRO A 28 12.42 6.79 6.26
C PRO A 28 11.54 5.75 5.58
N LEU A 29 10.44 5.38 6.23
CA LEU A 29 9.43 4.52 5.64
C LEU A 29 8.88 5.15 4.35
N ARG A 30 8.89 4.38 3.29
CA ARG A 30 8.56 4.85 1.94
C ARG A 30 7.36 4.10 1.38
N VAL A 31 6.44 4.83 0.78
CA VAL A 31 5.26 4.30 0.08
C VAL A 31 5.29 4.76 -1.37
N LEU A 32 4.98 3.88 -2.29
CA LEU A 32 4.76 4.23 -3.70
C LEU A 32 3.25 4.28 -3.98
N VAL A 33 2.80 5.37 -4.59
CA VAL A 33 1.41 5.52 -5.05
C VAL A 33 1.38 5.58 -6.56
N VAL A 34 0.58 4.73 -7.17
CA VAL A 34 0.47 4.58 -8.62
C VAL A 34 -0.97 4.82 -9.06
N ASP A 35 -1.21 5.92 -9.74
CA ASP A 35 -2.52 6.33 -10.25
C ASP A 35 -2.31 7.31 -11.42
N ASP A 36 -3.08 7.21 -12.48
CA ASP A 36 -2.96 8.10 -13.64
C ASP A 36 -3.59 9.49 -13.41
N GLU A 37 -4.33 9.67 -12.32
CA GLU A 37 -4.94 10.94 -11.94
C GLU A 37 -4.02 11.76 -11.01
N PRO A 38 -3.46 12.90 -11.46
CA PRO A 38 -2.57 13.71 -10.62
C PRO A 38 -3.20 14.20 -9.32
N ALA A 39 -4.52 14.45 -9.32
CA ALA A 39 -5.25 14.86 -8.12
C ALA A 39 -5.27 13.77 -7.05
N ILE A 40 -5.41 12.51 -7.45
CA ILE A 40 -5.37 11.35 -6.56
C ILE A 40 -3.96 11.18 -5.98
N LEU A 41 -2.93 11.26 -6.82
CA LEU A 41 -1.53 11.19 -6.36
C LEU A 41 -1.22 12.29 -5.33
N PHE A 42 -1.68 13.51 -5.60
CA PHE A 42 -1.49 14.64 -4.68
C PHE A 42 -2.20 14.40 -3.34
N ALA A 43 -3.45 13.93 -3.36
CA ALA A 43 -4.23 13.66 -2.16
C ALA A 43 -3.58 12.57 -1.29
N TYR A 44 -3.18 11.45 -1.88
CA TYR A 44 -2.48 10.38 -1.16
C TYR A 44 -1.14 10.83 -0.61
N ARG A 45 -0.36 11.59 -1.39
CA ARG A 45 0.91 12.15 -0.92
C ARG A 45 0.71 12.97 0.34
N LYS A 46 -0.20 13.95 0.29
CA LYS A 46 -0.48 14.82 1.46
C LYS A 46 -0.95 14.05 2.68
N LEU A 47 -1.81 13.06 2.46
CA LEU A 47 -2.33 12.22 3.53
C LEU A 47 -1.21 11.41 4.22
N ILE A 48 -0.40 10.74 3.43
CA ILE A 48 0.61 9.80 3.91
C ILE A 48 1.83 10.53 4.49
N GLU A 49 2.26 11.63 3.85
CA GLU A 49 3.36 12.46 4.38
C GLU A 49 3.01 13.12 5.70
N LYS A 50 1.74 13.51 5.91
CA LYS A 50 1.27 14.03 7.19
C LYS A 50 1.38 12.99 8.31
N ASP A 51 1.30 11.72 7.98
CA ASP A 51 1.48 10.60 8.93
C ASP A 51 2.97 10.22 9.13
N GLY A 52 3.91 10.93 8.50
CA GLY A 52 5.36 10.82 8.73
C GLY A 52 6.11 9.86 7.79
N MET A 53 5.45 9.36 6.76
CA MET A 53 6.08 8.51 5.73
C MET A 53 6.51 9.33 4.52
N THR A 54 7.47 8.83 3.74
CA THR A 54 7.87 9.43 2.46
C THR A 54 7.07 8.80 1.33
N VAL A 55 6.65 9.61 0.35
CA VAL A 55 5.85 9.14 -0.78
C VAL A 55 6.53 9.43 -2.10
N ASP A 56 6.74 8.37 -2.89
CA ASP A 56 6.99 8.47 -4.31
C ASP A 56 5.68 8.25 -5.08
N THR A 57 5.56 8.83 -6.25
CA THR A 57 4.36 8.70 -7.10
C THR A 57 4.71 8.30 -8.51
N SER A 58 3.82 7.59 -9.17
CA SER A 58 3.94 7.18 -10.56
C SER A 58 2.58 7.27 -11.25
N THR A 59 2.58 7.64 -12.53
CA THR A 59 1.37 7.73 -13.35
C THR A 59 1.15 6.52 -14.26
N ASN A 60 2.11 5.61 -14.34
CA ASN A 60 2.06 4.47 -15.24
C ASN A 60 2.86 3.26 -14.71
N LEU A 61 2.60 2.12 -15.32
CA LEU A 61 3.20 0.84 -14.96
C LEU A 61 4.74 0.84 -15.07
N GLU A 62 5.28 1.38 -16.15
CA GLU A 62 6.72 1.35 -16.41
C GLU A 62 7.50 2.14 -15.35
N GLU A 63 7.01 3.32 -15.03
CA GLU A 63 7.61 4.17 -13.99
C GLU A 63 7.50 3.50 -12.61
N ALA A 64 6.35 2.89 -12.30
CA ALA A 64 6.16 2.15 -11.05
C ALA A 64 7.17 1.00 -10.92
N ILE A 65 7.39 0.23 -11.96
CA ILE A 65 8.37 -0.86 -11.99
C ILE A 65 9.80 -0.31 -11.77
N ARG A 66 10.15 0.80 -12.40
CA ARG A 66 11.46 1.45 -12.18
C ARG A 66 11.66 1.86 -10.71
N HIS A 67 10.63 2.42 -10.10
CA HIS A 67 10.66 2.77 -8.68
C HIS A 67 10.89 1.55 -7.79
N VAL A 68 10.13 0.47 -7.99
CA VAL A 68 10.22 -0.76 -7.19
C VAL A 68 11.58 -1.44 -7.36
N ARG A 69 12.21 -1.36 -8.54
CA ARG A 69 13.57 -1.86 -8.75
C ARG A 69 14.62 -1.04 -8.03
N ALA A 70 14.47 0.28 -8.05
CA ALA A 70 15.47 1.22 -7.53
C ALA A 70 15.45 1.36 -6.00
N ARG A 71 14.32 1.11 -5.34
CA ARG A 71 14.11 1.40 -3.93
C ARG A 71 13.26 0.34 -3.23
N HIS A 72 13.42 0.25 -1.90
CA HIS A 72 12.54 -0.54 -1.04
C HIS A 72 11.34 0.28 -0.60
N TYR A 73 10.17 -0.32 -0.60
CA TYR A 73 8.92 0.28 -0.16
C TYR A 73 8.26 -0.58 0.93
N LEU A 74 7.70 0.08 1.95
CA LEU A 74 6.80 -0.56 2.90
C LEU A 74 5.59 -1.12 2.17
N ALA A 75 5.01 -0.28 1.30
CA ALA A 75 3.83 -0.62 0.54
C ALA A 75 3.80 0.07 -0.82
N VAL A 76 3.09 -0.55 -1.76
CA VAL A 76 2.68 0.04 -3.03
C VAL A 76 1.15 0.11 -3.07
N ILE A 77 0.62 1.29 -3.28
CA ILE A 77 -0.81 1.54 -3.49
C ILE A 77 -1.00 1.78 -4.98
N ALA A 78 -1.76 0.92 -5.64
CA ALA A 78 -1.95 1.01 -7.09
C ALA A 78 -3.43 1.02 -7.47
N ASP A 79 -3.78 1.86 -8.45
CA ASP A 79 -5.03 1.73 -9.17
C ASP A 79 -4.98 0.50 -10.09
N MET A 80 -6.10 -0.18 -10.23
CA MET A 80 -6.24 -1.32 -11.13
C MET A 80 -6.04 -0.91 -12.59
N ARG A 81 -6.47 0.29 -12.97
CA ARG A 81 -6.49 0.79 -14.34
C ARG A 81 -5.71 2.09 -14.45
N LEU A 82 -4.53 2.02 -15.05
CA LEU A 82 -3.66 3.20 -15.21
C LEU A 82 -3.82 3.87 -16.58
N THR A 83 -4.20 3.13 -17.61
CA THR A 83 -4.29 3.68 -18.98
C THR A 83 -5.39 2.98 -19.79
N GLY A 84 -6.62 3.49 -19.72
CA GLY A 84 -7.72 3.01 -20.56
C GLY A 84 -8.61 1.92 -19.94
N THR A 85 -9.65 1.52 -20.67
CA THR A 85 -10.78 0.75 -20.14
C THR A 85 -10.51 -0.74 -19.92
N ASP A 86 -9.53 -1.32 -20.61
CA ASP A 86 -9.28 -2.77 -20.60
C ASP A 86 -7.96 -3.17 -19.91
N ASN A 87 -7.31 -2.22 -19.26
CA ASN A 87 -5.98 -2.41 -18.72
C ASN A 87 -6.01 -3.03 -17.33
N LYS A 88 -5.13 -4.00 -17.09
CA LYS A 88 -4.95 -4.69 -15.81
C LYS A 88 -3.58 -4.35 -15.18
N ASP A 89 -3.12 -3.13 -15.36
CA ASP A 89 -1.80 -2.67 -14.91
C ASP A 89 -1.57 -2.90 -13.41
N GLY A 90 -2.61 -2.75 -12.60
CA GLY A 90 -2.53 -3.06 -11.18
C GLY A 90 -2.18 -4.52 -10.89
N LEU A 91 -2.70 -5.48 -11.66
CA LEU A 91 -2.32 -6.90 -11.53
C LEU A 91 -0.88 -7.16 -12.00
N GLU A 92 -0.41 -6.45 -13.03
CA GLU A 92 0.97 -6.56 -13.50
C GLU A 92 1.95 -6.04 -12.44
N ILE A 93 1.64 -4.92 -11.79
CA ILE A 93 2.43 -4.40 -10.66
C ILE A 93 2.47 -5.43 -9.53
N LEU A 94 1.33 -6.05 -9.19
CA LEU A 94 1.27 -7.08 -8.16
C LEU A 94 2.17 -8.29 -8.49
N ARG A 95 2.08 -8.79 -9.72
CA ARG A 95 2.92 -9.92 -10.18
C ARG A 95 4.39 -9.57 -10.06
N PHE A 96 4.75 -8.37 -10.51
CA PHE A 96 6.13 -7.90 -10.44
C PHE A 96 6.63 -7.81 -9.00
N ILE A 97 5.85 -7.21 -8.09
CA ILE A 97 6.21 -7.10 -6.69
C ILE A 97 6.35 -8.46 -6.03
N GLN A 98 5.40 -9.37 -6.26
CA GLN A 98 5.48 -10.72 -5.71
C GLN A 98 6.75 -11.46 -6.11
N LYS A 99 7.21 -11.25 -7.34
CA LYS A 99 8.40 -11.90 -7.87
C LYS A 99 9.69 -11.25 -7.38
N GLU A 100 9.78 -9.92 -7.41
CA GLU A 100 11.03 -9.19 -7.23
C GLU A 100 11.19 -8.58 -5.82
N ARG A 101 10.08 -8.34 -5.12
CA ARG A 101 10.03 -7.69 -3.80
C ARG A 101 8.91 -8.26 -2.93
N PRO A 102 8.91 -9.55 -2.61
CA PRO A 102 7.81 -10.21 -1.91
C PRO A 102 7.56 -9.66 -0.49
N GLU A 103 8.53 -8.96 0.09
CA GLU A 103 8.40 -8.26 1.36
C GLU A 103 7.54 -6.99 1.29
N THR A 104 7.43 -6.38 0.10
CA THR A 104 6.65 -5.16 -0.12
C THR A 104 5.16 -5.47 -0.08
N LYS A 105 4.43 -4.78 0.79
CA LYS A 105 2.97 -4.91 0.89
C LYS A 105 2.28 -4.24 -0.28
N THR A 106 1.10 -4.71 -0.63
CA THR A 106 0.37 -4.20 -1.78
C THR A 106 -1.07 -3.88 -1.43
N ILE A 107 -1.51 -2.71 -1.88
CA ILE A 107 -2.90 -2.25 -1.79
C ILE A 107 -3.38 -1.98 -3.22
N LEU A 108 -4.45 -2.63 -3.64
CA LEU A 108 -5.16 -2.28 -4.87
C LEU A 108 -6.41 -1.47 -4.56
N ALA A 109 -6.57 -0.34 -5.24
CA ALA A 109 -7.77 0.46 -5.21
C ALA A 109 -8.39 0.50 -6.61
N THR A 110 -9.68 0.21 -6.74
CA THR A 110 -10.34 0.16 -8.04
C THR A 110 -11.74 0.76 -8.02
N GLY A 111 -12.07 1.53 -9.03
CA GLY A 111 -13.43 2.04 -9.26
C GLY A 111 -14.38 0.99 -9.88
N TYR A 112 -13.82 -0.08 -10.43
CA TYR A 112 -14.57 -1.15 -11.09
C TYR A 112 -14.18 -2.50 -10.49
N GLY A 113 -14.93 -2.92 -9.48
CA GLY A 113 -14.75 -4.23 -8.87
C GLY A 113 -15.47 -5.32 -9.65
N ASP A 114 -14.75 -6.03 -10.51
CA ASP A 114 -15.16 -7.34 -10.99
C ASP A 114 -14.71 -8.40 -9.97
N SER A 115 -15.59 -9.32 -9.63
CA SER A 115 -15.29 -10.40 -8.68
C SER A 115 -14.14 -11.30 -9.15
N GLU A 116 -13.95 -11.42 -10.46
CA GLU A 116 -12.84 -12.17 -11.04
C GLU A 116 -11.49 -11.49 -10.82
N ILE A 117 -11.44 -10.17 -11.01
CA ILE A 117 -10.25 -9.37 -10.76
C ILE A 117 -9.87 -9.42 -9.27
N GLU A 118 -10.84 -9.33 -8.37
CA GLU A 118 -10.59 -9.47 -6.95
C GLU A 118 -10.01 -10.84 -6.59
N LYS A 119 -10.56 -11.92 -7.16
CA LYS A 119 -10.02 -13.27 -6.98
C LYS A 119 -8.59 -13.38 -7.48
N MET A 120 -8.29 -12.84 -8.67
CA MET A 120 -6.94 -12.82 -9.23
C MET A 120 -5.96 -12.05 -8.33
N ALA A 121 -6.37 -10.89 -7.84
CA ALA A 121 -5.56 -10.09 -6.92
C ALA A 121 -5.27 -10.85 -5.62
N ARG A 122 -6.24 -11.55 -5.07
CA ARG A 122 -6.06 -12.38 -3.88
C ARG A 122 -5.11 -13.55 -4.09
N VAL A 123 -5.24 -14.23 -5.23
CA VAL A 123 -4.31 -15.32 -5.63
C VAL A 123 -2.88 -14.79 -5.78
N LEU A 124 -2.72 -13.56 -6.27
CA LEU A 124 -1.43 -12.88 -6.37
C LEU A 124 -0.93 -12.32 -5.03
N GLY A 125 -1.65 -12.52 -3.94
CA GLY A 125 -1.20 -12.13 -2.60
C GLY A 125 -1.35 -10.64 -2.30
N VAL A 126 -2.35 -9.94 -2.88
CA VAL A 126 -2.67 -8.58 -2.49
C VAL A 126 -2.93 -8.49 -0.99
N SER A 127 -2.34 -7.51 -0.32
CA SER A 127 -2.54 -7.32 1.11
C SER A 127 -3.92 -6.74 1.41
N TYR A 128 -4.33 -5.73 0.64
CA TYR A 128 -5.67 -5.14 0.70
C TYR A 128 -6.21 -4.84 -0.70
N TYR A 129 -7.50 -5.06 -0.85
CA TYR A 129 -8.26 -4.74 -2.06
C TYR A 129 -9.42 -3.83 -1.67
N PHE A 130 -9.38 -2.57 -2.13
CA PHE A 130 -10.40 -1.58 -1.84
C PHE A 130 -11.19 -1.21 -3.09
N LYS A 131 -12.50 -1.02 -2.92
CA LYS A 131 -13.36 -0.40 -3.94
C LYS A 131 -13.38 1.11 -3.72
N LYS A 132 -13.16 1.89 -4.78
CA LYS A 132 -13.27 3.35 -4.73
C LYS A 132 -14.74 3.78 -4.53
N PRO A 133 -15.04 4.83 -3.77
CA PRO A 133 -14.11 5.72 -3.07
C PRO A 133 -13.53 5.06 -1.81
N VAL A 134 -12.20 5.15 -1.63
CA VAL A 134 -11.51 4.62 -0.46
C VAL A 134 -11.44 5.70 0.61
N GLN A 135 -11.79 5.36 1.83
CA GLN A 135 -11.68 6.30 2.95
C GLN A 135 -10.20 6.52 3.31
N PRO A 136 -9.76 7.77 3.52
CA PRO A 136 -8.38 8.05 3.93
C PRO A 136 -7.93 7.28 5.17
N ALA A 137 -8.83 7.10 6.13
CA ALA A 137 -8.56 6.35 7.35
C ALA A 137 -8.23 4.87 7.09
N ASP A 138 -8.84 4.24 6.09
CA ASP A 138 -8.58 2.84 5.74
C ASP A 138 -7.17 2.65 5.18
N ILE A 139 -6.72 3.59 4.36
CA ILE A 139 -5.35 3.60 3.82
C ILE A 139 -4.32 3.75 4.95
N LEU A 140 -4.51 4.73 5.83
CA LEU A 140 -3.59 4.95 6.95
C LEU A 140 -3.57 3.76 7.92
N SER A 141 -4.73 3.15 8.18
CA SER A 141 -4.82 1.96 9.04
C SER A 141 -4.06 0.78 8.44
N ALA A 142 -4.19 0.55 7.13
CA ALA A 142 -3.45 -0.50 6.43
C ALA A 142 -1.93 -0.27 6.49
N LEU A 143 -1.48 0.95 6.23
CA LEU A 143 -0.05 1.29 6.27
C LEU A 143 0.54 1.14 7.68
N ARG A 144 -0.19 1.55 8.71
CA ARG A 144 0.22 1.37 10.11
C ARG A 144 0.32 -0.10 10.51
N GLU A 145 -0.63 -0.91 10.05
CA GLU A 145 -0.60 -2.37 10.27
C GLU A 145 0.65 -2.99 9.61
N PHE A 146 0.97 -2.63 8.37
CA PHE A 146 2.18 -3.12 7.69
C PHE A 146 3.44 -2.76 8.45
N TYR A 147 3.52 -1.53 8.96
CA TYR A 147 4.64 -1.10 9.78
C TYR A 147 4.79 -1.95 11.04
N LEU A 148 3.71 -2.16 11.77
CA LEU A 148 3.72 -2.96 12.99
C LEU A 148 4.11 -4.43 12.74
N CYS A 149 3.75 -4.97 11.57
CA CYS A 149 4.15 -6.32 11.18
C CYS A 149 5.65 -6.42 10.86
N THR A 150 6.25 -5.36 10.32
CA THR A 150 7.69 -5.36 9.98
C THR A 150 8.58 -5.15 11.20
N THR A 151 8.08 -4.46 12.21
CA THR A 151 8.85 -4.14 13.45
C THR A 151 8.68 -5.18 14.54
N ARG A 152 7.73 -6.10 14.43
CA ARG A 152 7.55 -7.17 15.40
C ARG A 152 8.64 -8.21 15.22
N PRO A 153 9.46 -8.50 16.25
CA PRO A 153 10.37 -9.63 16.19
C PRO A 153 9.57 -10.92 15.95
N PRO A 154 10.10 -11.89 15.20
CA PRO A 154 9.43 -13.16 15.00
C PRO A 154 9.08 -13.73 16.37
N VAL A 155 7.80 -14.02 16.58
CA VAL A 155 7.35 -14.73 17.79
C VAL A 155 8.09 -16.06 17.78
N ALA A 156 8.95 -16.26 18.78
CA ALA A 156 9.64 -17.53 18.93
C ALA A 156 8.58 -18.64 18.91
N ALA A 157 8.74 -19.59 18.02
CA ALA A 157 7.87 -20.75 17.98
C ALA A 157 7.86 -21.38 19.39
N PRO A 158 6.68 -21.77 19.92
CA PRO A 158 6.64 -22.47 21.20
C PRO A 158 7.48 -23.73 21.09
N ALA A 159 8.36 -23.86 22.04
CA ALA A 159 9.21 -25.04 22.16
C ALA A 159 8.41 -26.32 22.33
#